data_a884d11baacba5d61fb3281e2b1c15ff
#
_entry.id   a884d11baacba5d61fb3281e2b1c15ff
#
_cell.length_a   1.000
_cell.length_b   1.000
_cell.length_c   1.000
_cell.angle_alpha   90.00
_cell.angle_beta   90.00
_cell.angle_gamma   90.00
#
_symmetry.space_group_name_H-M   'P 1'
#
loop_
_entity.id
_entity.type
_entity.pdbx_description
1 polymer ?
#
loop_
_entity_poly.entity_id
_entity_poly.type
_entity_poly.pdbx_seq_one_letter_code
_entity_poly.pdbx_strand_id
1 'polypeptide(L)'
;MTTTFSSRSSLSKLAFIAAAIVGTTLSFGATTSPAHAAGASYYEVQLAAPVASAKTTVVSDVAWKCDGATCRASEGSSRAEVVCARVARKLGEVASFSAKGETLDAQGLAKCNGEKTAAVARR
;
A
#
# COMPACT_ATOMS: atom_id res chain seq x y z
N MET A 1 63.06 10.84 -34.73
CA MET A 1 61.65 10.67 -35.07
C MET A 1 60.90 10.31 -33.80
N THR A 2 60.34 11.29 -33.15
CA THR A 2 59.59 11.13 -31.89
C THR A 2 58.12 11.16 -32.18
N THR A 3 57.51 10.02 -32.12
CA THR A 3 56.01 9.88 -32.21
C THR A 3 55.43 10.13 -30.85
N THR A 4 54.96 11.35 -30.63
CA THR A 4 54.13 11.69 -29.49
C THR A 4 52.75 11.08 -29.67
N PHE A 5 52.49 9.96 -29.03
CA PHE A 5 51.15 9.36 -28.95
C PHE A 5 50.32 10.20 -27.99
N SER A 6 49.45 11.02 -28.57
CA SER A 6 48.50 11.83 -27.76
C SER A 6 47.43 10.93 -27.15
N SER A 7 47.64 10.57 -25.90
CA SER A 7 46.72 9.78 -25.07
C SER A 7 45.60 10.64 -24.51
N ARG A 8 45.08 11.63 -25.26
CA ARG A 8 44.03 12.53 -24.80
C ARG A 8 42.60 12.08 -25.07
N SER A 9 42.42 11.05 -25.87
CA SER A 9 41.08 10.61 -26.28
C SER A 9 40.47 9.51 -25.37
N SER A 10 41.26 8.88 -24.54
CA SER A 10 40.76 7.78 -23.67
C SER A 10 40.09 8.26 -22.38
N LEU A 11 40.53 9.39 -21.81
CA LEU A 11 39.93 9.89 -20.59
C LEU A 11 38.51 10.46 -20.81
N SER A 12 38.31 11.12 -21.96
CA SER A 12 36.97 11.66 -22.25
C SER A 12 35.92 10.56 -22.51
N LYS A 13 36.33 9.46 -23.12
CA LYS A 13 35.42 8.31 -23.36
C LYS A 13 35.08 7.58 -22.06
N LEU A 14 36.04 7.47 -21.15
CA LEU A 14 35.77 6.89 -19.84
C LEU A 14 34.86 7.78 -18.96
N ALA A 15 35.02 9.10 -19.09
CA ALA A 15 34.15 10.04 -18.36
C ALA A 15 32.69 9.96 -18.81
N PHE A 16 32.44 9.77 -20.14
CA PHE A 16 31.07 9.59 -20.64
C PHE A 16 30.43 8.26 -20.18
N ILE A 17 31.22 7.18 -20.13
CA ILE A 17 30.73 5.90 -19.64
C ILE A 17 30.41 5.97 -18.16
N ALA A 18 31.23 6.64 -17.34
CA ALA A 18 30.95 6.84 -15.93
C ALA A 18 29.68 7.67 -15.68
N ALA A 19 29.43 8.71 -16.47
CA ALA A 19 28.22 9.52 -16.41
C ALA A 19 26.96 8.73 -16.79
N ALA A 20 27.06 7.83 -17.77
CA ALA A 20 25.96 6.95 -18.18
C ALA A 20 25.58 5.95 -17.07
N ILE A 21 26.56 5.41 -16.35
CA ILE A 21 26.32 4.48 -15.23
C ILE A 21 25.64 5.19 -14.06
N VAL A 22 26.05 6.41 -13.72
CA VAL A 22 25.40 7.20 -12.66
C VAL A 22 23.97 7.57 -13.05
N GLY A 23 23.73 7.92 -14.30
CA GLY A 23 22.38 8.23 -14.79
C GLY A 23 21.44 7.03 -14.76
N THR A 24 21.91 5.83 -15.08
CA THR A 24 21.10 4.61 -15.02
C THR A 24 20.76 4.17 -13.60
N THR A 25 21.67 4.33 -12.65
CA THR A 25 21.38 3.96 -11.24
C THR A 25 20.33 4.86 -10.61
N LEU A 26 20.30 6.15 -10.95
CA LEU A 26 19.27 7.07 -10.47
C LEU A 26 17.87 6.78 -11.07
N SER A 27 17.82 6.24 -12.28
CA SER A 27 16.55 5.89 -12.92
C SER A 27 15.92 4.61 -12.34
N PHE A 28 16.71 3.68 -11.80
CA PHE A 28 16.19 2.48 -11.15
C PHE A 28 15.77 2.68 -9.70
N GLY A 29 16.18 3.74 -9.05
CA GLY A 29 15.80 4.05 -7.67
C GLY A 29 14.36 4.55 -7.51
N ALA A 30 13.67 4.91 -8.61
CA ALA A 30 12.33 5.49 -8.55
C ALA A 30 11.18 4.48 -8.77
N THR A 31 11.46 3.20 -9.01
CA THR A 31 10.43 2.21 -9.34
C THR A 31 10.37 1.02 -8.38
N THR A 32 10.72 1.21 -7.13
CA THR A 32 10.32 0.28 -6.09
C THR A 32 8.92 0.65 -5.58
N SER A 33 7.94 0.70 -6.49
CA SER A 33 6.59 0.36 -6.06
C SER A 33 6.65 -1.08 -5.61
N PRO A 34 6.31 -1.42 -4.37
CA PRO A 34 6.17 -2.81 -4.00
C PRO A 34 5.16 -3.41 -4.95
N ALA A 35 5.62 -4.27 -5.85
CA ALA A 35 4.74 -5.07 -6.67
C ALA A 35 3.93 -5.93 -5.69
N HIS A 36 2.71 -5.52 -5.40
CA HIS A 36 1.74 -6.36 -4.75
C HIS A 36 1.33 -7.46 -5.73
N ALA A 37 2.24 -8.37 -6.00
CA ALA A 37 2.00 -9.63 -6.68
C ALA A 37 1.51 -10.70 -5.67
N ALA A 38 0.79 -10.28 -4.63
CA ALA A 38 -0.09 -11.16 -3.89
C ALA A 38 -1.44 -11.07 -4.61
N GLY A 39 -2.04 -12.20 -4.96
CA GLY A 39 -3.31 -12.25 -5.67
C GLY A 39 -4.26 -11.17 -5.15
N ALA A 40 -4.81 -10.38 -6.07
CA ALA A 40 -5.56 -9.18 -5.75
C ALA A 40 -6.58 -9.49 -4.64
N SER A 41 -6.33 -8.97 -3.45
CA SER A 41 -7.29 -9.09 -2.36
C SER A 41 -8.56 -8.34 -2.77
N TYR A 42 -9.70 -8.96 -2.61
CA TYR A 42 -10.98 -8.31 -2.94
C TYR A 42 -11.24 -7.13 -2.00
N TYR A 43 -10.98 -7.33 -0.70
CA TYR A 43 -11.05 -6.29 0.30
C TYR A 43 -9.67 -5.87 0.79
N GLU A 44 -9.46 -4.57 0.94
CA GLU A 44 -8.30 -4.00 1.60
C GLU A 44 -8.76 -2.93 2.60
N VAL A 45 -8.24 -3.01 3.81
CA VAL A 45 -8.58 -2.12 4.93
C VAL A 45 -7.33 -1.54 5.53
N GLN A 46 -7.34 -0.24 5.76
CA GLN A 46 -6.37 0.43 6.62
C GLN A 46 -7.05 0.74 7.95
N LEU A 47 -6.50 0.24 9.03
CA LEU A 47 -6.94 0.55 10.38
C LEU A 47 -6.30 1.84 10.87
N ALA A 48 -6.99 2.60 11.71
CA ALA A 48 -6.44 3.80 12.34
C ALA A 48 -5.30 3.46 13.33
N ALA A 49 -5.35 2.28 13.95
CA ALA A 49 -4.30 1.75 14.81
C ALA A 49 -3.84 0.37 14.31
N PRO A 50 -2.54 0.08 14.31
CA PRO A 50 -2.04 -1.22 13.91
C PRO A 50 -2.46 -2.32 14.89
N VAL A 51 -2.65 -3.54 14.39
CA VAL A 51 -2.80 -4.72 15.24
C VAL A 51 -1.47 -5.05 15.93
N ALA A 52 -1.55 -5.57 17.15
CA ALA A 52 -0.35 -5.86 17.97
C ALA A 52 0.58 -6.91 17.33
N SER A 53 0.03 -7.82 16.54
CA SER A 53 0.78 -8.85 15.82
C SER A 53 0.03 -9.27 14.55
N ALA A 54 0.77 -9.72 13.55
CA ALA A 54 0.19 -10.29 12.35
C ALA A 54 -0.72 -11.47 12.73
N LYS A 55 -1.97 -11.43 12.30
CA LYS A 55 -2.97 -12.46 12.63
C LYS A 55 -4.00 -12.64 11.52
N THR A 56 -4.61 -13.82 11.53
CA THR A 56 -5.78 -14.09 10.73
C THR A 56 -7.02 -14.08 11.62
N THR A 57 -8.04 -13.34 11.20
CA THR A 57 -9.31 -13.20 11.95
C THR A 57 -10.48 -13.41 10.98
N VAL A 58 -11.52 -14.12 11.38
CA VAL A 58 -12.73 -14.27 10.56
C VAL A 58 -13.74 -13.18 10.95
N VAL A 59 -14.17 -12.44 9.94
CA VAL A 59 -15.21 -11.42 10.05
C VAL A 59 -16.13 -11.54 8.85
N SER A 60 -17.44 -11.65 9.07
CA SER A 60 -18.44 -11.84 7.99
C SER A 60 -18.18 -13.05 7.11
N ASP A 61 -17.80 -14.16 7.70
CA ASP A 61 -17.49 -15.43 7.02
C ASP A 61 -16.28 -15.34 6.06
N VAL A 62 -15.52 -14.27 6.17
CA VAL A 62 -14.31 -14.01 5.39
C VAL A 62 -13.08 -14.01 6.30
N ALA A 63 -12.03 -14.70 5.89
CA ALA A 63 -10.76 -14.70 6.59
C ALA A 63 -9.95 -13.44 6.24
N TRP A 64 -9.67 -12.65 7.23
CA TRP A 64 -8.87 -11.43 7.15
C TRP A 64 -7.45 -11.70 7.62
N LYS A 65 -6.48 -11.37 6.80
CA LYS A 65 -5.07 -11.36 7.16
C LYS A 65 -4.64 -9.94 7.45
N CYS A 66 -4.30 -9.68 8.70
CA CYS A 66 -3.83 -8.37 9.15
C CYS A 66 -2.33 -8.40 9.42
N ASP A 67 -1.64 -7.39 8.94
CA ASP A 67 -0.23 -7.11 9.20
C ASP A 67 -0.07 -5.60 9.43
N GLY A 68 0.35 -5.23 10.64
CA GLY A 68 0.35 -3.83 11.04
C GLY A 68 -1.04 -3.21 10.98
N ALA A 69 -1.20 -2.11 10.28
CA ALA A 69 -2.49 -1.43 10.09
C ALA A 69 -3.27 -1.92 8.86
N THR A 70 -2.68 -2.77 8.03
CA THR A 70 -3.30 -3.23 6.79
C THR A 70 -3.90 -4.62 6.97
N CYS A 71 -5.18 -4.75 6.63
CA CYS A 71 -5.89 -6.03 6.58
C CYS A 71 -6.39 -6.31 5.16
N ARG A 72 -6.26 -7.54 4.71
CA ARG A 72 -6.70 -8.00 3.41
C ARG A 72 -7.55 -9.26 3.51
N ALA A 73 -8.53 -9.36 2.61
CA ALA A 73 -9.41 -10.50 2.55
C ALA A 73 -9.91 -10.79 1.13
N SER A 74 -10.36 -12.03 0.91
CA SER A 74 -11.05 -12.43 -0.30
C SER A 74 -12.48 -11.89 -0.35
N GLU A 75 -13.13 -12.05 -1.49
CA GLU A 75 -14.54 -11.69 -1.66
C GLU A 75 -15.45 -12.44 -0.69
N GLY A 76 -16.38 -11.73 -0.10
CA GLY A 76 -17.46 -12.28 0.73
C GLY A 76 -18.83 -12.04 0.09
N SER A 77 -19.86 -12.64 0.66
CA SER A 77 -21.25 -12.55 0.16
C SER A 77 -21.98 -11.27 0.58
N SER A 78 -21.44 -10.51 1.53
CA SER A 78 -22.06 -9.29 2.05
C SER A 78 -21.62 -8.05 1.28
N ARG A 79 -22.47 -7.01 1.26
CA ARG A 79 -22.13 -5.71 0.68
C ARG A 79 -20.91 -5.10 1.37
N ALA A 80 -20.09 -4.38 0.62
CA ALA A 80 -18.86 -3.75 1.11
C ALA A 80 -19.06 -2.91 2.39
N GLU A 81 -20.11 -2.11 2.43
CA GLU A 81 -20.45 -1.27 3.59
C GLU A 81 -20.74 -2.10 4.87
N VAL A 82 -21.44 -3.23 4.70
CA VAL A 82 -21.76 -4.14 5.81
C VAL A 82 -20.49 -4.84 6.32
N VAL A 83 -19.64 -5.28 5.38
CA VAL A 83 -18.34 -5.89 5.72
C VAL A 83 -17.48 -4.89 6.47
N CYS A 84 -17.37 -3.66 5.96
CA CYS A 84 -16.61 -2.59 6.60
C CYS A 84 -17.08 -2.32 8.03
N ALA A 85 -18.39 -2.17 8.25
CA ALA A 85 -18.95 -1.94 9.59
C ALA A 85 -18.65 -3.08 10.58
N ARG A 86 -18.65 -4.32 10.11
CA ARG A 86 -18.29 -5.48 10.94
C ARG A 86 -16.80 -5.53 11.25
N VAL A 87 -15.95 -5.19 10.26
CA VAL A 87 -14.50 -5.06 10.45
C VAL A 87 -14.19 -3.97 11.46
N ALA A 88 -14.82 -2.80 11.36
CA ALA A 88 -14.64 -1.70 12.29
C ALA A 88 -15.00 -2.10 13.73
N ARG A 89 -16.05 -2.90 13.92
CA ARG A 89 -16.42 -3.42 15.25
C ARG A 89 -15.48 -4.47 15.80
N LYS A 90 -14.90 -5.30 14.93
CA LYS A 90 -14.08 -6.44 15.34
C LYS A 90 -12.59 -6.10 15.45
N LEU A 91 -12.07 -5.30 14.53
CA LEU A 91 -10.65 -4.98 14.43
C LEU A 91 -10.30 -3.58 14.92
N GLY A 92 -11.27 -2.68 14.97
CA GLY A 92 -11.08 -1.30 15.38
C GLY A 92 -11.41 -0.29 14.27
N GLU A 93 -11.19 0.99 14.56
CA GLU A 93 -11.51 2.08 13.66
C GLU A 93 -10.82 1.91 12.30
N VAL A 94 -11.57 2.10 11.23
CA VAL A 94 -11.13 1.98 9.84
C VAL A 94 -10.80 3.36 9.29
N ALA A 95 -9.56 3.56 8.88
CA ALA A 95 -9.10 4.80 8.23
C ALA A 95 -9.44 4.82 6.73
N SER A 96 -9.37 3.67 6.06
CA SER A 96 -9.84 3.51 4.68
C SER A 96 -10.29 2.08 4.41
N PHE A 97 -11.22 1.93 3.49
CA PHE A 97 -11.75 0.64 3.06
C PHE A 97 -11.93 0.61 1.54
N SER A 98 -11.43 -0.41 0.90
CA SER A 98 -11.68 -0.65 -0.51
C SER A 98 -12.19 -2.07 -0.76
N ALA A 99 -13.04 -2.20 -1.75
CA ALA A 99 -13.59 -3.45 -2.25
C ALA A 99 -13.47 -3.49 -3.77
N LYS A 100 -12.86 -4.53 -4.31
CA LYS A 100 -12.65 -4.70 -5.77
C LYS A 100 -11.92 -3.49 -6.40
N GLY A 101 -11.01 -2.85 -5.64
CA GLY A 101 -10.28 -1.67 -6.11
C GLY A 101 -11.05 -0.35 -5.98
N GLU A 102 -12.29 -0.36 -5.54
CA GLU A 102 -13.11 0.83 -5.31
C GLU A 102 -13.09 1.21 -3.83
N THR A 103 -12.67 2.43 -3.53
CA THR A 103 -12.55 2.93 -2.16
C THR A 103 -13.85 3.59 -1.70
N LEU A 104 -14.28 3.31 -0.48
CA LEU A 104 -15.43 3.98 0.12
C LEU A 104 -15.16 5.48 0.27
N ASP A 105 -16.16 6.27 -0.04
CA ASP A 105 -16.15 7.71 0.19
C ASP A 105 -16.24 8.05 1.69
N ALA A 106 -16.10 9.34 2.02
CA ALA A 106 -16.12 9.81 3.40
C ALA A 106 -17.44 9.46 4.13
N GLN A 107 -18.56 9.47 3.43
CA GLN A 107 -19.87 9.12 4.02
C GLN A 107 -19.97 7.61 4.28
N GLY A 108 -19.53 6.79 3.33
CA GLY A 108 -19.46 5.34 3.48
C GLY A 108 -18.54 4.92 4.61
N LEU A 109 -17.40 5.59 4.74
CA LEU A 109 -16.44 5.35 5.82
C LEU A 109 -16.98 5.76 7.19
N ALA A 110 -17.69 6.89 7.28
CA ALA A 110 -18.36 7.33 8.52
C ALA A 110 -19.41 6.30 8.96
N LYS A 111 -20.22 5.80 8.06
CA LYS A 111 -21.18 4.71 8.34
C LYS A 111 -20.47 3.40 8.73
N CYS A 112 -19.36 3.09 8.08
CA CYS A 112 -18.53 1.94 8.39
C CYS A 112 -18.05 1.94 9.84
N ASN A 113 -17.50 3.05 10.31
CA ASN A 113 -17.02 3.20 11.66
C ASN A 113 -18.15 3.24 12.71
N GLY A 114 -19.38 3.20 12.22
CA GLY A 114 -20.54 3.34 13.08
C GLY A 114 -20.61 4.73 13.69
N GLU A 115 -21.75 5.06 14.27
CA GLU A 115 -22.01 6.38 14.88
C GLU A 115 -21.17 6.67 16.13
N LYS A 116 -20.07 5.94 16.36
CA LYS A 116 -19.15 6.24 17.47
C LYS A 116 -18.62 7.66 17.39
N THR A 117 -18.39 8.16 16.18
CA THR A 117 -18.02 9.55 15.97
C THR A 117 -19.17 10.52 16.23
N ALA A 118 -20.41 10.13 15.95
CA ALA A 118 -21.58 10.94 16.23
C ALA A 118 -21.94 10.98 17.72
N ALA A 119 -21.67 9.91 18.48
CA ALA A 119 -21.87 9.87 19.92
C ALA A 119 -20.89 10.77 20.69
N VAL A 120 -19.66 10.94 20.19
CA VAL A 120 -18.67 11.87 20.78
C VAL A 120 -19.01 13.32 20.44
N ALA A 121 -19.60 13.60 19.28
CA ALA A 121 -19.99 14.95 18.87
C ALA A 121 -21.27 15.44 19.57
N ARG A 122 -22.05 14.58 20.23
CA ARG A 122 -23.29 14.93 20.95
C ARG A 122 -23.12 15.10 22.47
N ARG A 123 -21.91 15.02 22.96
CA ARG A 123 -21.60 15.27 24.40
C ARG A 123 -20.99 16.60 24.66
#